data_407ce69d80920518c32602b7486eadbe
#
_entry.id   407ce69d80920518c32602b7486eadbe
#
_cell.length_a   1.000
_cell.length_b   1.000
_cell.length_c   1.000
_cell.angle_alpha   90.00
_cell.angle_beta   90.00
_cell.angle_gamma   90.00
#
_symmetry.space_group_name_H-M   'P 1'
#
loop_
_entity.id
_entity.type
_entity.pdbx_description
1 polymer ?
#
loop_
_entity_poly.entity_id
_entity_poly.type
_entity_poly.pdbx_seq_one_letter_code
_entity_poly.pdbx_strand_id
1 'polypeptide(L)'
;MEVESTPLINQSDSKCFVIFLTCMAALGGLLFGYDTGIVSGSMLLIKDDFQLSSVWQEAIVSATIGAAAIFALISGTLVDKLGRKVVIMLASFVFTVGAVVMAVSPTDTKEVLLVGRLIVGAGIGFASMSVPVYIAEAAPTNIRGSLVTMNQLFITIGILLSSIVAGAFSTDKENGWRYMLGLAAVPSVIQFFGFFFLPESPRWLIAKRREKEARSALERIRGSGDVTLELNHIQQSVREMEEENKYNFFQAFLLIWKTQPVRRALLVGCLLQLFGQLSGINTVIYYSGTILRMSGFPSDLAIWLVCIPFAVNFLFTFIGIYAVERAGRRILTLASFIGIIVALIVLGLGFWFSDKHSPTIAHHLDNSSICHTKYLSCSTCIKDDNCGFCWEKDHPDTSGFCLHVNKDNPERYADPGVNSSTHYNESLCNQTNYHTKHYGWANDFCPTDYSWMAVLGLALFVMSFAPGLGPNPWTINSEIYPLWARGTGISIATAVNWVANLGVSFSFLTLLEAITPYGTFFLYSGISFVGMITLFCLLPETKNKSLEEIEILFMTEEYRVRRNSQRQCTVQRRDVEQME
;
A
#
# COMPACT_ATOMS: atom_id res chain seq x y z
N MET A 1 -3.29 -57.48 0.83
CA MET A 1 -2.27 -56.43 1.04
C MET A 1 -2.90 -55.43 1.99
N GLU A 2 -2.60 -55.60 3.27
CA GLU A 2 -3.07 -54.74 4.34
C GLU A 2 -2.51 -53.36 4.15
N VAL A 3 -3.39 -52.37 4.10
CA VAL A 3 -3.01 -50.95 4.18
C VAL A 3 -2.60 -50.70 5.63
N GLU A 4 -1.30 -50.71 5.87
CA GLU A 4 -0.71 -50.34 7.14
C GLU A 4 -1.15 -48.90 7.48
N SER A 5 -2.03 -48.80 8.47
CA SER A 5 -2.45 -47.52 9.05
C SER A 5 -1.24 -46.85 9.66
N THR A 6 -0.66 -45.88 8.95
CA THR A 6 0.34 -44.98 9.48
C THR A 6 -0.18 -44.34 10.78
N PRO A 7 0.60 -44.34 11.89
CA PRO A 7 0.13 -43.82 13.14
C PRO A 7 -0.22 -42.31 12.98
N LEU A 8 -1.40 -41.97 13.48
CA LEU A 8 -1.88 -40.58 13.61
C LEU A 8 -0.94 -39.84 14.59
N ILE A 9 0.17 -39.35 14.05
CA ILE A 9 1.11 -38.48 14.76
C ILE A 9 0.36 -37.19 15.12
N ASN A 10 0.63 -36.69 16.28
CA ASN A 10 0.09 -35.47 16.88
C ASN A 10 0.02 -34.29 15.87
N GLN A 11 -0.97 -34.35 14.96
CA GLN A 11 -1.19 -33.33 13.92
C GLN A 11 -1.49 -31.95 14.51
N SER A 12 -1.85 -31.87 15.80
CA SER A 12 -2.17 -30.61 16.46
C SER A 12 -0.92 -29.78 16.72
N ASP A 13 0.17 -30.36 17.23
CA ASP A 13 1.38 -29.63 17.62
C ASP A 13 2.14 -29.09 16.40
N SER A 14 2.19 -29.87 15.34
CA SER A 14 2.77 -29.46 14.05
C SER A 14 2.00 -28.29 13.43
N LYS A 15 0.67 -28.28 13.47
CA LYS A 15 -0.14 -27.17 12.95
C LYS A 15 0.07 -25.90 13.76
N CYS A 16 0.14 -26.00 15.11
CA CYS A 16 0.41 -24.86 15.97
C CYS A 16 1.76 -24.20 15.65
N PHE A 17 2.82 -25.01 15.46
CA PHE A 17 4.15 -24.45 15.14
C PHE A 17 4.19 -23.77 13.77
N VAL A 18 3.55 -24.34 12.76
CA VAL A 18 3.46 -23.74 11.42
C VAL A 18 2.68 -22.42 11.44
N ILE A 19 1.58 -22.36 12.19
CA ILE A 19 0.81 -21.11 12.37
C ILE A 19 1.65 -20.08 13.10
N PHE A 20 2.32 -20.46 14.20
CA PHE A 20 3.21 -19.58 14.94
C PHE A 20 4.34 -19.01 14.06
N LEU A 21 5.02 -19.87 13.28
CA LEU A 21 6.05 -19.49 12.33
C LEU A 21 5.50 -18.49 11.31
N THR A 22 4.32 -18.76 10.77
CA THR A 22 3.64 -17.89 9.80
C THR A 22 3.28 -16.54 10.42
N CYS A 23 2.71 -16.52 11.62
CA CYS A 23 2.40 -15.27 12.33
C CYS A 23 3.64 -14.45 12.61
N MET A 24 4.72 -15.08 13.08
CA MET A 24 6.00 -14.38 13.32
C MET A 24 6.59 -13.82 12.02
N ALA A 25 6.50 -14.55 10.91
CA ALA A 25 6.94 -14.03 9.61
C ALA A 25 6.02 -12.89 9.12
N ALA A 26 4.70 -13.06 9.26
CA ALA A 26 3.69 -12.09 8.83
C ALA A 26 3.75 -10.76 9.63
N LEU A 27 4.46 -10.70 10.78
CA LEU A 27 4.77 -9.42 11.43
C LEU A 27 5.48 -8.46 10.48
N GLY A 28 6.27 -8.94 9.52
CA GLY A 28 6.83 -8.10 8.46
C GLY A 28 5.77 -7.44 7.58
N GLY A 29 4.67 -8.16 7.30
CA GLY A 29 3.49 -7.59 6.66
C GLY A 29 2.79 -6.55 7.54
N LEU A 30 2.64 -6.84 8.84
CA LEU A 30 2.08 -5.88 9.81
C LEU A 30 2.91 -4.59 9.88
N LEU A 31 4.24 -4.69 9.89
CA LEU A 31 5.14 -3.54 9.88
C LEU A 31 4.96 -2.68 8.63
N PHE A 32 4.87 -3.32 7.47
CA PHE A 32 4.58 -2.63 6.21
C PHE A 32 3.23 -1.91 6.27
N GLY A 33 2.18 -2.61 6.72
CA GLY A 33 0.85 -2.01 6.87
C GLY A 33 0.81 -0.88 7.88
N TYR A 34 1.47 -1.05 9.03
CA TYR A 34 1.55 -0.04 10.06
C TYR A 34 2.23 1.24 9.55
N ASP A 35 3.40 1.11 8.92
CA ASP A 35 4.11 2.27 8.36
C ASP A 35 3.30 2.99 7.28
N THR A 36 2.61 2.21 6.43
CA THR A 36 1.74 2.74 5.39
C THR A 36 0.58 3.55 5.95
N GLY A 37 -0.09 3.04 6.98
CA GLY A 37 -1.28 3.68 7.55
C GLY A 37 -0.97 4.81 8.53
N ILE A 38 0.13 4.72 9.30
CA ILE A 38 0.46 5.71 10.34
C ILE A 38 0.75 7.09 9.76
N VAL A 39 1.26 7.14 8.53
CA VAL A 39 1.57 8.40 7.82
C VAL A 39 0.35 9.28 7.69
N SER A 40 -0.82 8.69 7.42
CA SER A 40 -2.08 9.42 7.25
C SER A 40 -2.44 10.29 8.47
N GLY A 41 -2.21 9.79 9.67
CA GLY A 41 -2.49 10.53 10.90
C GLY A 41 -1.30 11.38 11.38
N SER A 42 -0.08 10.82 11.35
CA SER A 42 1.11 11.52 11.83
C SER A 42 1.47 12.74 10.98
N MET A 43 1.21 12.69 9.66
CA MET A 43 1.54 13.80 8.76
C MET A 43 0.78 15.08 9.09
N LEU A 44 -0.44 14.97 9.64
CA LEU A 44 -1.20 16.13 10.08
C LEU A 44 -0.51 16.88 11.23
N LEU A 45 0.12 16.16 12.15
CA LEU A 45 0.88 16.76 13.26
C LEU A 45 2.28 17.22 12.81
N ILE A 46 2.95 16.41 11.97
CA ILE A 46 4.29 16.71 11.43
C ILE A 46 4.26 17.97 10.57
N LYS A 47 3.21 18.13 9.74
CA LYS A 47 3.02 19.32 8.91
C LYS A 47 3.02 20.58 9.77
N ASP A 48 2.31 20.53 10.90
CA ASP A 48 2.14 21.66 11.80
C ASP A 48 3.43 21.98 12.56
N ASP A 49 4.15 20.97 13.09
CA ASP A 49 5.39 21.13 13.84
C ASP A 49 6.53 21.69 12.98
N PHE A 50 6.69 21.16 11.77
CA PHE A 50 7.80 21.52 10.88
C PHE A 50 7.43 22.57 9.82
N GLN A 51 6.19 23.08 9.80
CA GLN A 51 5.67 24.02 8.78
C GLN A 51 5.99 23.54 7.35
N LEU A 52 5.62 22.26 7.05
CA LEU A 52 6.01 21.62 5.81
C LEU A 52 5.20 22.11 4.61
N SER A 53 5.89 22.50 3.54
CA SER A 53 5.26 22.66 2.23
C SER A 53 4.78 21.29 1.67
N SER A 54 3.85 21.31 0.71
CA SER A 54 3.31 20.11 0.06
C SER A 54 4.40 19.23 -0.52
N VAL A 55 5.42 19.82 -1.15
CA VAL A 55 6.57 19.09 -1.70
C VAL A 55 7.37 18.33 -0.62
N TRP A 56 7.57 18.93 0.57
CA TRP A 56 8.23 18.25 1.68
C TRP A 56 7.37 17.12 2.27
N GLN A 57 6.06 17.31 2.37
CA GLN A 57 5.13 16.25 2.80
C GLN A 57 5.18 15.06 1.82
N GLU A 58 5.09 15.34 0.51
CA GLU A 58 5.23 14.33 -0.54
C GLU A 58 6.60 13.63 -0.50
N ALA A 59 7.69 14.36 -0.27
CA ALA A 59 9.02 13.79 -0.16
C ALA A 59 9.16 12.84 1.04
N ILE A 60 8.66 13.22 2.23
CA ILE A 60 8.69 12.38 3.43
C ILE A 60 7.86 11.11 3.25
N VAL A 61 6.67 11.20 2.66
CA VAL A 61 5.82 10.03 2.35
C VAL A 61 6.51 9.12 1.33
N SER A 62 6.99 9.71 0.23
CA SER A 62 7.53 8.98 -0.91
C SER A 62 8.93 8.41 -0.66
N ALA A 63 9.70 8.97 0.27
CA ALA A 63 11.05 8.47 0.61
C ALA A 63 11.05 7.00 1.02
N THR A 64 10.09 6.58 1.84
CA THR A 64 9.94 5.18 2.24
C THR A 64 9.65 4.29 1.03
N ILE A 65 8.79 4.72 0.12
CA ILE A 65 8.41 3.98 -1.08
C ILE A 65 9.62 3.84 -2.03
N GLY A 66 10.34 4.94 -2.25
CA GLY A 66 11.54 4.93 -3.09
C GLY A 66 12.65 4.03 -2.54
N ALA A 67 12.91 4.10 -1.24
CA ALA A 67 13.85 3.20 -0.58
C ALA A 67 13.38 1.73 -0.66
N ALA A 68 12.10 1.45 -0.37
CA ALA A 68 11.54 0.11 -0.45
C ALA A 68 11.68 -0.49 -1.86
N ALA A 69 11.45 0.30 -2.91
CA ALA A 69 11.64 -0.12 -4.30
C ALA A 69 13.08 -0.58 -4.56
N ILE A 70 14.08 0.22 -4.17
CA ILE A 70 15.50 -0.09 -4.37
C ILE A 70 15.91 -1.33 -3.57
N PHE A 71 15.54 -1.38 -2.29
CA PHE A 71 15.94 -2.47 -1.41
C PHE A 71 15.17 -3.77 -1.66
N ALA A 72 13.96 -3.72 -2.22
CA ALA A 72 13.26 -4.91 -2.71
C ALA A 72 14.01 -5.59 -3.86
N LEU A 73 14.57 -4.81 -4.81
CA LEU A 73 15.40 -5.36 -5.89
C LEU A 73 16.69 -6.01 -5.36
N ILE A 74 17.33 -5.38 -4.38
CA ILE A 74 18.54 -5.92 -3.73
C ILE A 74 18.20 -7.16 -2.90
N SER A 75 17.02 -7.19 -2.28
CA SER A 75 16.55 -8.26 -1.40
C SER A 75 16.55 -9.63 -2.10
N GLY A 76 16.16 -9.71 -3.38
CA GLY A 76 16.15 -10.96 -4.12
C GLY A 76 17.52 -11.66 -4.09
N THR A 77 18.59 -10.92 -4.35
CA THR A 77 19.96 -11.47 -4.33
C THR A 77 20.45 -11.79 -2.91
N LEU A 78 20.04 -11.00 -1.92
CA LEU A 78 20.39 -11.22 -0.52
C LEU A 78 19.69 -12.46 0.06
N VAL A 79 18.40 -12.63 -0.23
CA VAL A 79 17.60 -13.80 0.17
C VAL A 79 18.22 -15.10 -0.34
N ASP A 80 18.73 -15.11 -1.57
CA ASP A 80 19.40 -16.28 -2.16
C ASP A 80 20.78 -16.54 -1.57
N LYS A 81 21.53 -15.50 -1.20
CA LYS A 81 22.89 -15.64 -0.62
C LYS A 81 22.88 -15.96 0.86
N LEU A 82 22.15 -15.19 1.65
CA LEU A 82 22.18 -15.22 3.12
C LEU A 82 21.12 -16.12 3.76
N GLY A 83 20.06 -16.44 3.01
CA GLY A 83 18.88 -17.16 3.52
C GLY A 83 17.73 -16.23 3.90
N ARG A 84 16.56 -16.85 4.04
CA ARG A 84 15.31 -16.10 4.28
C ARG A 84 15.24 -15.57 5.69
N LYS A 85 15.61 -16.40 6.68
CA LYS A 85 15.65 -16.05 8.09
C LYS A 85 16.54 -14.84 8.35
N VAL A 86 17.77 -14.86 7.85
CA VAL A 86 18.74 -13.79 8.07
C VAL A 86 18.28 -12.47 7.46
N VAL A 87 17.70 -12.51 6.26
CA VAL A 87 17.19 -11.29 5.60
C VAL A 87 15.98 -10.71 6.34
N ILE A 88 15.08 -11.54 6.88
CA ILE A 88 13.95 -11.06 7.70
C ILE A 88 14.46 -10.44 9.00
N MET A 89 15.45 -11.02 9.65
CA MET A 89 16.08 -10.42 10.83
C MET A 89 16.75 -9.08 10.50
N LEU A 90 17.47 -9.01 9.39
CA LEU A 90 18.05 -7.75 8.90
C LEU A 90 16.99 -6.70 8.63
N ALA A 91 15.89 -7.08 7.98
CA ALA A 91 14.75 -6.20 7.72
C ALA A 91 14.17 -5.62 9.01
N SER A 92 13.94 -6.48 10.02
CA SER A 92 13.42 -6.08 11.33
C SER A 92 14.40 -5.15 12.05
N PHE A 93 15.69 -5.44 12.02
CA PHE A 93 16.71 -4.59 12.64
C PHE A 93 16.76 -3.20 12.00
N VAL A 94 16.85 -3.14 10.66
CA VAL A 94 16.88 -1.88 9.92
C VAL A 94 15.61 -1.06 10.16
N PHE A 95 14.44 -1.73 10.15
CA PHE A 95 13.16 -1.08 10.43
C PHE A 95 13.13 -0.48 11.84
N THR A 96 13.60 -1.23 12.86
CA THR A 96 13.69 -0.74 14.26
C THR A 96 14.56 0.50 14.36
N VAL A 97 15.74 0.49 13.72
CA VAL A 97 16.64 1.65 13.70
C VAL A 97 15.96 2.86 13.08
N GLY A 98 15.28 2.70 11.95
CA GLY A 98 14.57 3.78 11.28
C GLY A 98 13.41 4.34 12.12
N ALA A 99 12.64 3.48 12.79
CA ALA A 99 11.56 3.91 13.69
C ALA A 99 12.08 4.71 14.88
N VAL A 100 13.20 4.28 15.47
CA VAL A 100 13.85 5.01 16.56
C VAL A 100 14.39 6.36 16.08
N VAL A 101 15.06 6.41 14.91
CA VAL A 101 15.56 7.67 14.33
C VAL A 101 14.42 8.67 14.12
N MET A 102 13.28 8.20 13.62
CA MET A 102 12.11 9.08 13.46
C MET A 102 11.57 9.58 14.81
N ALA A 103 11.47 8.69 15.81
CA ALA A 103 10.93 9.03 17.14
C ALA A 103 11.78 10.07 17.88
N VAL A 104 13.11 10.04 17.71
CA VAL A 104 14.03 10.99 18.37
C VAL A 104 14.38 12.20 17.49
N SER A 105 13.73 12.37 16.34
CA SER A 105 14.01 13.47 15.41
C SER A 105 13.75 14.83 16.09
N PRO A 106 14.71 15.77 16.06
CA PRO A 106 14.51 17.13 16.57
C PRO A 106 13.52 17.89 15.68
N THR A 107 12.76 18.81 16.26
CA THR A 107 11.79 19.66 15.53
C THR A 107 12.44 20.66 14.58
N ASP A 108 13.73 20.94 14.75
CA ASP A 108 14.47 21.89 13.91
C ASP A 108 15.03 21.27 12.62
N THR A 109 15.01 19.91 12.50
CA THR A 109 15.70 19.20 11.42
C THR A 109 14.80 18.14 10.77
N LYS A 110 13.97 18.59 9.80
CA LYS A 110 13.10 17.69 8.99
C LYS A 110 13.87 16.64 8.18
N GLU A 111 15.15 16.90 7.89
CA GLU A 111 16.04 15.98 7.17
C GLU A 111 16.29 14.68 7.96
N VAL A 112 16.31 14.73 9.30
CA VAL A 112 16.46 13.54 10.14
C VAL A 112 15.24 12.64 10.00
N LEU A 113 14.04 13.23 9.96
CA LEU A 113 12.81 12.48 9.71
C LEU A 113 12.84 11.81 8.33
N LEU A 114 13.29 12.53 7.30
CA LEU A 114 13.45 11.99 5.95
C LEU A 114 14.43 10.81 5.91
N VAL A 115 15.58 10.91 6.60
CA VAL A 115 16.55 9.81 6.72
C VAL A 115 15.93 8.61 7.43
N GLY A 116 15.19 8.83 8.51
CA GLY A 116 14.44 7.77 9.19
C GLY A 116 13.46 7.04 8.27
N ARG A 117 12.73 7.80 7.44
CA ARG A 117 11.82 7.25 6.41
C ARG A 117 12.54 6.40 5.36
N LEU A 118 13.74 6.81 4.91
CA LEU A 118 14.57 6.03 4.00
C LEU A 118 15.03 4.71 4.64
N ILE A 119 15.44 4.75 5.91
CA ILE A 119 15.88 3.55 6.65
C ILE A 119 14.71 2.58 6.83
N VAL A 120 13.53 3.06 7.26
CA VAL A 120 12.31 2.23 7.36
C VAL A 120 11.96 1.62 6.02
N GLY A 121 12.03 2.41 4.94
CA GLY A 121 11.79 1.94 3.58
C GLY A 121 12.73 0.80 3.15
N ALA A 122 14.02 0.86 3.53
CA ALA A 122 14.96 -0.23 3.29
C ALA A 122 14.52 -1.52 4.03
N GLY A 123 14.10 -1.41 5.29
CA GLY A 123 13.53 -2.54 6.05
C GLY A 123 12.30 -3.15 5.38
N ILE A 124 11.37 -2.30 4.93
CA ILE A 124 10.16 -2.72 4.19
C ILE A 124 10.55 -3.43 2.88
N GLY A 125 11.52 -2.88 2.13
CA GLY A 125 12.01 -3.48 0.90
C GLY A 125 12.54 -4.90 1.10
N PHE A 126 13.34 -5.12 2.13
CA PHE A 126 13.82 -6.46 2.50
C PHE A 126 12.68 -7.39 2.92
N ALA A 127 11.75 -6.94 3.75
CA ALA A 127 10.64 -7.74 4.25
C ALA A 127 9.65 -8.13 3.14
N SER A 128 9.34 -7.22 2.23
CA SER A 128 8.34 -7.42 1.17
C SER A 128 8.66 -8.60 0.25
N MET A 129 9.95 -8.90 0.04
CA MET A 129 10.40 -10.03 -0.76
C MET A 129 10.63 -11.30 0.09
N SER A 130 11.23 -11.16 1.27
CA SER A 130 11.66 -12.31 2.07
C SER A 130 10.51 -12.99 2.81
N VAL A 131 9.53 -12.25 3.33
CA VAL A 131 8.44 -12.79 4.17
C VAL A 131 7.52 -13.73 3.40
N PRO A 132 6.93 -13.36 2.24
CA PRO A 132 6.06 -14.27 1.49
C PRO A 132 6.81 -15.52 1.02
N VAL A 133 8.07 -15.38 0.63
CA VAL A 133 8.91 -16.51 0.18
C VAL A 133 9.17 -17.47 1.34
N TYR A 134 9.55 -16.96 2.52
CA TYR A 134 9.76 -17.79 3.71
C TYR A 134 8.52 -18.57 4.11
N ILE A 135 7.35 -17.90 4.13
CA ILE A 135 6.07 -18.56 4.44
C ILE A 135 5.76 -19.66 3.39
N ALA A 136 5.91 -19.35 2.10
CA ALA A 136 5.62 -20.30 1.02
C ALA A 136 6.53 -21.53 1.04
N GLU A 137 7.80 -21.39 1.44
CA GLU A 137 8.79 -22.46 1.50
C GLU A 137 8.67 -23.32 2.76
N ALA A 138 8.23 -22.73 3.89
CA ALA A 138 8.01 -23.44 5.16
C ALA A 138 6.64 -24.12 5.23
N ALA A 139 5.64 -23.60 4.54
CA ALA A 139 4.26 -24.05 4.59
C ALA A 139 4.06 -25.44 3.97
N PRO A 140 3.23 -26.33 4.59
CA PRO A 140 2.74 -27.54 3.95
C PRO A 140 1.96 -27.23 2.68
N THR A 141 2.05 -28.10 1.68
CA THR A 141 1.46 -27.89 0.34
C THR A 141 -0.06 -27.67 0.38
N ASN A 142 -0.76 -28.38 1.25
CA ASN A 142 -2.23 -28.35 1.38
C ASN A 142 -2.80 -27.02 1.93
N ILE A 143 -2.02 -26.27 2.72
CA ILE A 143 -2.45 -25.00 3.34
C ILE A 143 -1.57 -23.81 2.95
N ARG A 144 -0.60 -24.00 2.03
CA ARG A 144 0.37 -22.99 1.63
C ARG A 144 -0.29 -21.68 1.16
N GLY A 145 -1.31 -21.78 0.31
CA GLY A 145 -2.04 -20.63 -0.20
C GLY A 145 -2.64 -19.78 0.93
N SER A 146 -3.35 -20.44 1.86
CA SER A 146 -3.96 -19.77 3.01
C SER A 146 -2.91 -19.10 3.91
N LEU A 147 -1.76 -19.75 4.15
CA LEU A 147 -0.71 -19.19 5.00
C LEU A 147 0.00 -17.99 4.35
N VAL A 148 0.23 -18.03 3.04
CA VAL A 148 0.79 -16.87 2.31
C VAL A 148 -0.19 -15.69 2.34
N THR A 149 -1.49 -15.97 2.27
CA THR A 149 -2.54 -14.94 2.35
C THR A 149 -2.59 -14.28 3.73
N MET A 150 -2.15 -14.95 4.80
CA MET A 150 -2.01 -14.34 6.12
C MET A 150 -1.08 -13.13 6.10
N ASN A 151 -0.06 -13.10 5.25
CA ASN A 151 0.78 -11.91 5.12
C ASN A 151 -0.04 -10.67 4.70
N GLN A 152 -0.95 -10.83 3.72
CA GLN A 152 -1.84 -9.75 3.30
C GLN A 152 -2.80 -9.33 4.42
N LEU A 153 -3.31 -10.30 5.18
CA LEU A 153 -4.17 -10.01 6.33
C LEU A 153 -3.41 -9.18 7.39
N PHE A 154 -2.17 -9.54 7.69
CA PHE A 154 -1.34 -8.79 8.63
C PHE A 154 -1.02 -7.37 8.14
N ILE A 155 -0.88 -7.16 6.82
CA ILE A 155 -0.77 -5.80 6.25
C ILE A 155 -2.02 -4.98 6.59
N THR A 156 -3.22 -5.49 6.36
CA THR A 156 -4.45 -4.74 6.65
C THR A 156 -4.71 -4.56 8.14
N ILE A 157 -4.32 -5.53 8.99
CA ILE A 157 -4.30 -5.36 10.45
C ILE A 157 -3.34 -4.23 10.84
N GLY A 158 -2.15 -4.17 10.25
CA GLY A 158 -1.18 -3.11 10.50
C GLY A 158 -1.72 -1.72 10.15
N ILE A 159 -2.38 -1.60 8.99
CA ILE A 159 -3.04 -0.36 8.55
C ILE A 159 -4.14 0.07 9.55
N LEU A 160 -4.98 -0.86 10.00
CA LEU A 160 -6.03 -0.56 10.98
C LEU A 160 -5.44 -0.20 12.35
N LEU A 161 -4.45 -0.97 12.83
CA LEU A 161 -3.81 -0.72 14.12
C LEU A 161 -3.13 0.66 14.13
N SER A 162 -2.49 1.04 13.02
CA SER A 162 -1.83 2.35 12.89
C SER A 162 -2.80 3.50 13.05
N SER A 163 -4.03 3.40 12.49
CA SER A 163 -5.04 4.45 12.64
C SER A 163 -5.57 4.57 14.07
N ILE A 164 -5.69 3.45 14.79
CA ILE A 164 -6.07 3.45 16.21
C ILE A 164 -4.98 4.12 17.04
N VAL A 165 -3.70 3.78 16.79
CA VAL A 165 -2.56 4.41 17.46
C VAL A 165 -2.49 5.91 17.12
N ALA A 166 -2.69 6.28 15.85
CA ALA A 166 -2.73 7.68 15.44
C ALA A 166 -3.83 8.45 16.19
N GLY A 167 -5.05 7.89 16.28
CA GLY A 167 -6.14 8.48 17.05
C GLY A 167 -5.80 8.64 18.53
N ALA A 168 -5.22 7.61 19.16
CA ALA A 168 -4.87 7.65 20.58
C ALA A 168 -3.86 8.74 20.94
N PHE A 169 -2.93 9.07 20.05
CA PHE A 169 -1.90 10.09 20.25
C PHE A 169 -2.19 11.42 19.54
N SER A 170 -3.34 11.58 18.89
CA SER A 170 -3.72 12.79 18.14
C SER A 170 -3.85 14.04 19.02
N THR A 171 -4.18 13.86 20.31
CA THR A 171 -4.35 14.96 21.26
C THR A 171 -3.04 15.56 21.76
N ASP A 172 -1.95 14.81 21.71
CA ASP A 172 -0.61 15.30 22.04
C ASP A 172 0.01 15.97 20.80
N LYS A 173 -0.07 17.29 20.73
CA LYS A 173 0.38 18.07 19.57
C LYS A 173 1.90 18.14 19.45
N GLU A 174 2.63 18.04 20.58
CA GLU A 174 4.10 18.21 20.61
C GLU A 174 4.84 16.90 20.32
N ASN A 175 4.41 15.79 20.94
CA ASN A 175 5.13 14.52 20.86
C ASN A 175 4.30 13.39 20.23
N GLY A 176 3.03 13.59 19.93
CA GLY A 176 2.13 12.55 19.45
C GLY A 176 2.67 11.84 18.21
N TRP A 177 3.15 12.55 17.21
CA TRP A 177 3.71 11.96 16.01
C TRP A 177 4.98 11.12 16.27
N ARG A 178 5.78 11.47 17.31
CA ARG A 178 6.96 10.67 17.72
C ARG A 178 6.54 9.32 18.26
N TYR A 179 5.51 9.28 19.11
CA TYR A 179 4.95 8.02 19.62
C TYR A 179 4.31 7.21 18.50
N MET A 180 3.58 7.84 17.59
CA MET A 180 2.99 7.17 16.43
C MET A 180 4.03 6.45 15.58
N LEU A 181 5.14 7.13 15.24
CA LEU A 181 6.22 6.55 14.42
C LEU A 181 7.10 5.58 15.23
N GLY A 182 7.40 5.91 16.48
CA GLY A 182 8.28 5.10 17.34
C GLY A 182 7.70 3.76 17.77
N LEU A 183 6.38 3.67 17.98
CA LEU A 183 5.71 2.42 18.36
C LEU A 183 5.83 1.32 17.30
N ALA A 184 6.11 1.67 16.05
CA ALA A 184 6.44 0.73 15.00
C ALA A 184 7.67 -0.17 15.35
N ALA A 185 8.56 0.30 16.21
CA ALA A 185 9.70 -0.49 16.68
C ALA A 185 9.28 -1.73 17.49
N VAL A 186 8.13 -1.69 18.20
CA VAL A 186 7.71 -2.78 19.10
C VAL A 186 7.50 -4.11 18.33
N PRO A 187 6.61 -4.21 17.33
CA PRO A 187 6.44 -5.45 16.58
C PRO A 187 7.70 -5.84 15.80
N SER A 188 8.53 -4.88 15.42
CA SER A 188 9.79 -5.11 14.72
C SER A 188 10.83 -5.79 15.63
N VAL A 189 10.97 -5.35 16.88
CA VAL A 189 11.83 -5.98 17.89
C VAL A 189 11.33 -7.38 18.22
N ILE A 190 10.02 -7.57 18.37
CA ILE A 190 9.40 -8.89 18.59
C ILE A 190 9.75 -9.84 17.43
N GLN A 191 9.62 -9.38 16.18
CA GLN A 191 9.98 -10.17 15.00
C GLN A 191 11.47 -10.52 15.00
N PHE A 192 12.35 -9.56 15.26
CA PHE A 192 13.81 -9.77 15.29
C PHE A 192 14.20 -10.89 16.27
N PHE A 193 13.76 -10.77 17.53
CA PHE A 193 14.07 -11.79 18.55
C PHE A 193 13.34 -13.11 18.31
N GLY A 194 12.10 -13.08 17.84
CA GLY A 194 11.34 -14.28 17.54
C GLY A 194 11.99 -15.15 16.46
N PHE A 195 12.62 -14.53 15.47
CA PHE A 195 13.32 -15.26 14.42
C PHE A 195 14.57 -16.00 14.87
N PHE A 196 15.18 -15.69 16.02
CA PHE A 196 16.26 -16.53 16.57
C PHE A 196 15.77 -17.97 16.81
N PHE A 197 14.52 -18.13 17.22
CA PHE A 197 13.92 -19.43 17.55
C PHE A 197 13.31 -20.16 16.35
N LEU A 198 13.24 -19.56 15.18
CA LEU A 198 12.68 -20.16 13.98
C LEU A 198 13.77 -20.83 13.12
N PRO A 199 13.46 -21.93 12.42
CA PRO A 199 14.39 -22.57 11.49
C PRO A 199 14.54 -21.74 10.20
N GLU A 200 15.63 -21.98 9.45
CA GLU A 200 15.77 -21.48 8.10
C GLU A 200 14.88 -22.28 7.11
N SER A 201 14.64 -21.74 5.92
CA SER A 201 13.88 -22.42 4.88
C SER A 201 14.50 -23.76 4.48
N PRO A 202 13.75 -24.89 4.53
CA PRO A 202 14.25 -26.19 4.08
C PRO A 202 14.68 -26.19 2.62
N ARG A 203 13.96 -25.48 1.75
CA ARG A 203 14.27 -25.37 0.33
C ARG A 203 15.61 -24.66 0.07
N TRP A 204 15.84 -23.56 0.78
CA TRP A 204 17.10 -22.83 0.70
C TRP A 204 18.28 -23.67 1.21
N LEU A 205 18.10 -24.39 2.32
CA LEU A 205 19.14 -25.26 2.86
C LEU A 205 19.51 -26.38 1.88
N ILE A 206 18.55 -26.95 1.15
CA ILE A 206 18.81 -27.95 0.08
C ILE A 206 19.56 -27.31 -1.08
N ALA A 207 19.13 -26.12 -1.56
CA ALA A 207 19.81 -25.39 -2.61
C ALA A 207 21.27 -25.05 -2.24
N LYS A 208 21.57 -24.87 -0.94
CA LYS A 208 22.94 -24.70 -0.42
C LYS A 208 23.66 -26.01 -0.08
N ARG A 209 23.11 -27.18 -0.43
CA ARG A 209 23.64 -28.53 -0.16
C ARG A 209 23.83 -28.84 1.35
N ARG A 210 23.02 -28.19 2.22
CA ARG A 210 23.02 -28.38 3.68
C ARG A 210 21.89 -29.32 4.09
N GLU A 211 21.94 -30.57 3.58
CA GLU A 211 20.84 -31.55 3.71
C GLU A 211 20.50 -31.92 5.16
N LYS A 212 21.52 -32.09 6.02
CA LYS A 212 21.30 -32.41 7.44
C LYS A 212 20.49 -31.35 8.17
N GLU A 213 20.79 -30.09 7.90
CA GLU A 213 20.08 -28.95 8.48
C GLU A 213 18.69 -28.79 7.88
N ALA A 214 18.55 -29.05 6.56
CA ALA A 214 17.26 -29.07 5.90
C ALA A 214 16.32 -30.09 6.51
N ARG A 215 16.82 -31.30 6.78
CA ARG A 215 16.07 -32.35 7.45
C ARG A 215 15.64 -31.92 8.86
N SER A 216 16.56 -31.42 9.68
CA SER A 216 16.26 -30.93 11.02
C SER A 216 15.24 -29.76 11.01
N ALA A 217 15.37 -28.83 10.07
CA ALA A 217 14.41 -27.73 9.89
C ALA A 217 13.02 -28.28 9.53
N LEU A 218 12.95 -29.24 8.63
CA LEU A 218 11.70 -29.84 8.19
C LEU A 218 11.04 -30.66 9.30
N GLU A 219 11.81 -31.48 10.05
CA GLU A 219 11.35 -32.20 11.22
C GLU A 219 10.76 -31.27 12.27
N ARG A 220 11.41 -30.13 12.52
CA ARG A 220 10.94 -29.10 13.46
C ARG A 220 9.64 -28.43 12.98
N ILE A 221 9.49 -28.19 11.68
CA ILE A 221 8.29 -27.57 11.09
C ILE A 221 7.12 -28.56 11.06
N ARG A 222 7.36 -29.84 10.77
CA ARG A 222 6.33 -30.86 10.62
C ARG A 222 6.00 -31.64 11.90
N GLY A 223 6.82 -31.48 12.95
CA GLY A 223 6.78 -32.37 14.11
C GLY A 223 7.57 -33.66 13.86
N SER A 224 7.64 -34.53 14.86
CA SER A 224 8.43 -35.77 14.84
C SER A 224 7.82 -36.86 13.93
N GLY A 225 7.83 -36.66 12.62
CA GLY A 225 7.38 -37.62 11.61
C GLY A 225 8.48 -37.95 10.59
N ASP A 226 8.29 -39.01 9.81
CA ASP A 226 9.20 -39.27 8.69
C ASP A 226 9.02 -38.27 7.58
N VAL A 227 9.98 -37.33 7.50
CA VAL A 227 10.01 -36.26 6.49
C VAL A 227 10.77 -36.64 5.22
N THR A 228 11.20 -37.90 5.11
CA THR A 228 12.08 -38.38 4.02
C THR A 228 11.44 -38.21 2.65
N LEU A 229 10.15 -38.50 2.51
CA LEU A 229 9.42 -38.33 1.25
C LEU A 229 9.32 -36.85 0.85
N GLU A 230 8.98 -35.97 1.79
CA GLU A 230 8.88 -34.52 1.53
C GLU A 230 10.28 -33.94 1.21
N LEU A 231 11.31 -34.39 1.92
CA LEU A 231 12.69 -33.99 1.65
C LEU A 231 13.13 -34.36 0.23
N ASN A 232 12.87 -35.61 -0.19
CA ASN A 232 13.18 -36.06 -1.56
C ASN A 232 12.42 -35.27 -2.63
N HIS A 233 11.15 -34.95 -2.39
CA HIS A 233 10.35 -34.09 -3.26
C HIS A 233 10.95 -32.68 -3.39
N ILE A 234 11.38 -32.10 -2.26
CA ILE A 234 12.01 -30.76 -2.27
C ILE A 234 13.35 -30.82 -3.02
N GLN A 235 14.17 -31.88 -2.81
CA GLN A 235 15.43 -32.08 -3.53
C GLN A 235 15.21 -32.18 -5.04
N GLN A 236 14.21 -32.95 -5.48
CA GLN A 236 13.86 -33.07 -6.87
C GLN A 236 13.42 -31.72 -7.46
N SER A 237 12.50 -31.02 -6.77
CA SER A 237 12.05 -29.69 -7.21
C SER A 237 13.18 -28.66 -7.33
N VAL A 238 14.17 -28.70 -6.41
CA VAL A 238 15.33 -27.78 -6.47
C VAL A 238 16.22 -28.14 -7.65
N ARG A 239 16.48 -29.41 -7.94
CA ARG A 239 17.24 -29.84 -9.11
C ARG A 239 16.56 -29.46 -10.43
N GLU A 240 15.25 -29.66 -10.53
CA GLU A 240 14.45 -29.25 -11.70
C GLU A 240 14.55 -27.72 -11.92
N MET A 241 14.45 -26.93 -10.83
CA MET A 241 14.63 -25.48 -10.93
C MET A 241 16.06 -25.06 -11.33
N GLU A 242 17.09 -25.77 -10.86
CA GLU A 242 18.48 -25.51 -11.26
C GLU A 242 18.70 -25.82 -12.75
N GLU A 243 18.07 -26.88 -13.28
CA GLU A 243 18.12 -27.24 -14.69
C GLU A 243 17.32 -26.27 -15.57
N GLU A 244 16.18 -25.76 -15.10
CA GLU A 244 15.34 -24.81 -15.82
C GLU A 244 15.90 -23.37 -15.79
N ASN A 245 16.58 -22.96 -14.70
CA ASN A 245 17.18 -21.63 -14.53
C ASN A 245 18.50 -21.47 -15.33
N LYS A 246 18.52 -21.93 -16.58
CA LYS A 246 19.67 -21.77 -17.50
C LYS A 246 19.90 -20.32 -17.92
N TYR A 247 18.95 -19.42 -17.68
CA TYR A 247 19.00 -18.06 -18.18
C TYR A 247 19.26 -17.05 -17.03
N ASN A 248 20.29 -16.23 -17.18
CA ASN A 248 20.47 -15.04 -16.36
C ASN A 248 19.30 -14.07 -16.59
N PHE A 249 19.03 -13.18 -15.62
CA PHE A 249 17.94 -12.19 -15.70
C PHE A 249 17.88 -11.47 -17.07
N PHE A 250 19.01 -11.01 -17.57
CA PHE A 250 19.08 -10.30 -18.86
C PHE A 250 18.76 -11.21 -20.05
N GLN A 251 19.23 -12.44 -20.03
CA GLN A 251 18.93 -13.43 -21.07
C GLN A 251 17.44 -13.81 -21.06
N ALA A 252 16.86 -14.02 -19.86
CA ALA A 252 15.45 -14.27 -19.70
C ALA A 252 14.62 -13.08 -20.19
N PHE A 253 15.01 -11.85 -19.87
CA PHE A 253 14.36 -10.63 -20.37
C PHE A 253 14.35 -10.57 -21.90
N LEU A 254 15.50 -10.80 -22.55
CA LEU A 254 15.57 -10.80 -24.01
C LEU A 254 14.73 -11.92 -24.64
N LEU A 255 14.68 -13.09 -23.98
CA LEU A 255 13.88 -14.21 -24.46
C LEU A 255 12.37 -13.95 -24.29
N ILE A 256 11.95 -13.33 -23.18
CA ILE A 256 10.57 -12.87 -22.97
C ILE A 256 10.17 -11.93 -24.12
N TRP A 257 11.04 -10.98 -24.47
CA TRP A 257 10.75 -10.01 -25.53
C TRP A 257 10.59 -10.66 -26.92
N LYS A 258 11.35 -11.72 -27.18
CA LYS A 258 11.28 -12.49 -28.43
C LYS A 258 10.07 -13.45 -28.47
N THR A 259 9.60 -13.91 -27.31
CA THR A 259 8.52 -14.92 -27.23
C THR A 259 7.16 -14.22 -27.12
N GLN A 260 6.41 -14.22 -28.22
CA GLN A 260 5.15 -13.47 -28.37
C GLN A 260 4.14 -13.68 -27.25
N PRO A 261 3.75 -14.91 -26.82
CA PRO A 261 2.78 -15.10 -25.75
C PRO A 261 3.28 -14.57 -24.41
N VAL A 262 4.56 -14.77 -24.08
CA VAL A 262 5.15 -14.34 -22.81
C VAL A 262 5.27 -12.82 -22.76
N ARG A 263 5.60 -12.16 -23.87
CA ARG A 263 5.60 -10.70 -23.97
C ARG A 263 4.22 -10.10 -23.73
N ARG A 264 3.15 -10.72 -24.26
CA ARG A 264 1.77 -10.28 -24.00
C ARG A 264 1.36 -10.49 -22.54
N ALA A 265 1.74 -11.62 -21.95
CA ALA A 265 1.54 -11.88 -20.53
C ALA A 265 2.26 -10.83 -19.68
N LEU A 266 3.52 -10.49 -20.01
CA LEU A 266 4.27 -9.44 -19.30
C LEU A 266 3.59 -8.08 -19.41
N LEU A 267 3.09 -7.72 -20.60
CA LEU A 267 2.34 -6.47 -20.78
C LEU A 267 1.11 -6.42 -19.87
N VAL A 268 0.31 -7.49 -19.83
CA VAL A 268 -0.88 -7.57 -18.96
C VAL A 268 -0.50 -7.50 -17.49
N GLY A 269 0.53 -8.21 -17.07
CA GLY A 269 1.03 -8.17 -15.69
C GLY A 269 1.51 -6.79 -15.26
N CYS A 270 2.24 -6.08 -16.13
CA CYS A 270 2.66 -4.69 -15.89
C CYS A 270 1.48 -3.72 -15.85
N LEU A 271 0.50 -3.85 -16.76
CA LEU A 271 -0.68 -3.00 -16.80
C LEU A 271 -1.58 -3.18 -15.56
N LEU A 272 -1.70 -4.42 -15.05
CA LEU A 272 -2.40 -4.69 -13.79
C LEU A 272 -1.78 -3.94 -12.62
N GLN A 273 -0.46 -3.99 -12.50
CA GLN A 273 0.27 -3.30 -11.44
C GLN A 273 0.19 -1.77 -11.61
N LEU A 274 0.37 -1.30 -12.84
CA LEU A 274 0.32 0.12 -13.17
C LEU A 274 -1.05 0.73 -12.84
N PHE A 275 -2.12 0.18 -13.40
CA PHE A 275 -3.47 0.72 -13.18
C PHE A 275 -3.98 0.48 -11.76
N GLY A 276 -3.51 -0.59 -11.09
CA GLY A 276 -3.75 -0.79 -9.67
C GLY A 276 -3.24 0.39 -8.84
N GLN A 277 -2.03 0.89 -9.12
CA GLN A 277 -1.45 2.05 -8.42
C GLN A 277 -2.05 3.37 -8.89
N LEU A 278 -2.21 3.57 -10.20
CA LEU A 278 -2.79 4.78 -10.78
C LEU A 278 -4.27 4.97 -10.43
N SER A 279 -4.96 3.94 -9.92
CA SER A 279 -6.32 4.10 -9.35
C SER A 279 -6.34 4.99 -8.10
N GLY A 280 -5.18 5.25 -7.48
CA GLY A 280 -5.05 6.14 -6.33
C GLY A 280 -5.13 5.45 -4.97
N ILE A 281 -4.95 4.11 -4.87
CA ILE A 281 -5.03 3.40 -3.59
C ILE A 281 -4.08 3.97 -2.55
N ASN A 282 -2.84 4.26 -2.94
CA ASN A 282 -1.85 4.78 -2.01
C ASN A 282 -2.15 6.22 -1.60
N THR A 283 -2.73 7.02 -2.49
CA THR A 283 -3.31 8.33 -2.17
C THR A 283 -4.36 8.20 -1.06
N VAL A 284 -5.30 7.26 -1.23
CA VAL A 284 -6.34 7.01 -0.24
C VAL A 284 -5.74 6.56 1.10
N ILE A 285 -4.71 5.73 1.11
CA ILE A 285 -4.14 5.24 2.37
C ILE A 285 -3.23 6.29 3.02
N TYR A 286 -2.29 6.90 2.28
CA TYR A 286 -1.32 7.83 2.86
C TYR A 286 -1.91 9.19 3.24
N TYR A 287 -2.90 9.66 2.48
CA TYR A 287 -3.46 11.01 2.62
C TYR A 287 -4.92 11.03 3.11
N SER A 288 -5.46 9.90 3.64
CA SER A 288 -6.83 9.85 4.18
C SER A 288 -7.10 10.94 5.22
N GLY A 289 -6.17 11.15 6.15
CA GLY A 289 -6.28 12.21 7.16
C GLY A 289 -6.33 13.60 6.52
N THR A 290 -5.44 13.87 5.58
CA THR A 290 -5.42 15.14 4.83
C THR A 290 -6.69 15.34 4.02
N ILE A 291 -7.19 14.31 3.32
CA ILE A 291 -8.46 14.35 2.56
C ILE A 291 -9.64 14.67 3.47
N LEU A 292 -9.71 14.03 4.64
CA LEU A 292 -10.77 14.28 5.62
C LEU A 292 -10.67 15.69 6.23
N ARG A 293 -9.46 16.17 6.53
CA ARG A 293 -9.25 17.55 6.98
C ARG A 293 -9.71 18.56 5.92
N MET A 294 -9.30 18.39 4.68
CA MET A 294 -9.71 19.24 3.56
C MET A 294 -11.22 19.23 3.31
N SER A 295 -11.93 18.16 3.70
CA SER A 295 -13.39 18.07 3.61
C SER A 295 -14.15 18.74 4.76
N GLY A 296 -13.44 19.39 5.69
CA GLY A 296 -14.05 20.19 6.75
C GLY A 296 -14.02 19.57 8.15
N PHE A 297 -13.35 18.43 8.35
CA PHE A 297 -13.21 17.85 9.69
C PHE A 297 -12.01 18.46 10.45
N PRO A 298 -12.14 18.76 11.76
CA PRO A 298 -11.01 19.12 12.60
C PRO A 298 -9.93 18.02 12.60
N SER A 299 -8.65 18.39 12.74
CA SER A 299 -7.51 17.46 12.67
C SER A 299 -7.68 16.23 13.57
N ASP A 300 -8.08 16.40 14.82
CA ASP A 300 -8.25 15.32 15.79
C ASP A 300 -9.35 14.33 15.34
N LEU A 301 -10.49 14.86 14.85
CA LEU A 301 -11.58 14.04 14.36
C LEU A 301 -11.21 13.38 13.01
N ALA A 302 -10.51 14.09 12.13
CA ALA A 302 -10.04 13.54 10.85
C ALA A 302 -9.14 12.32 11.08
N ILE A 303 -8.20 12.38 12.04
CA ILE A 303 -7.33 11.25 12.39
C ILE A 303 -8.16 10.04 12.87
N TRP A 304 -9.17 10.25 13.72
CA TRP A 304 -10.05 9.17 14.17
C TRP A 304 -10.94 8.60 13.06
N LEU A 305 -11.44 9.45 12.18
CA LEU A 305 -12.31 9.02 11.08
C LEU A 305 -11.57 8.13 10.06
N VAL A 306 -10.25 8.22 9.96
CA VAL A 306 -9.43 7.30 9.13
C VAL A 306 -9.59 5.84 9.55
N CYS A 307 -9.95 5.55 10.81
CA CYS A 307 -10.24 4.20 11.27
C CYS A 307 -11.38 3.53 10.48
N ILE A 308 -12.36 4.31 9.98
CA ILE A 308 -13.52 3.77 9.24
C ILE A 308 -13.09 3.11 7.92
N PRO A 309 -12.46 3.81 6.97
CA PRO A 309 -11.99 3.17 5.74
C PRO A 309 -10.99 2.04 6.01
N PHE A 310 -10.12 2.15 7.00
CA PHE A 310 -9.15 1.10 7.31
C PHE A 310 -9.79 -0.15 7.93
N ALA A 311 -10.83 0.00 8.76
CA ALA A 311 -11.64 -1.11 9.22
C ALA A 311 -12.41 -1.79 8.07
N VAL A 312 -12.97 -1.00 7.15
CA VAL A 312 -13.61 -1.51 5.94
C VAL A 312 -12.60 -2.28 5.08
N ASN A 313 -11.39 -1.74 4.87
CA ASN A 313 -10.32 -2.43 4.14
C ASN A 313 -9.99 -3.81 4.76
N PHE A 314 -9.83 -3.85 6.08
CA PHE A 314 -9.58 -5.10 6.80
C PHE A 314 -10.72 -6.11 6.60
N LEU A 315 -11.97 -5.70 6.82
CA LEU A 315 -13.15 -6.58 6.68
C LEU A 315 -13.31 -7.10 5.24
N PHE A 316 -13.15 -6.23 4.24
CA PHE A 316 -13.32 -6.61 2.84
C PHE A 316 -12.15 -7.42 2.29
N THR A 317 -11.00 -7.42 2.95
CA THR A 317 -9.90 -8.35 2.64
C THR A 317 -10.33 -9.80 2.85
N PHE A 318 -11.07 -10.13 3.91
CA PHE A 318 -11.63 -11.49 4.09
C PHE A 318 -12.58 -11.88 2.97
N ILE A 319 -13.45 -10.96 2.54
CA ILE A 319 -14.35 -11.19 1.41
C ILE A 319 -13.54 -11.45 0.14
N GLY A 320 -12.45 -10.71 -0.07
CA GLY A 320 -11.53 -10.89 -1.19
C GLY A 320 -10.90 -12.28 -1.24
N ILE A 321 -10.38 -12.76 -0.12
CA ILE A 321 -9.79 -14.09 0.00
C ILE A 321 -10.79 -15.17 -0.43
N TYR A 322 -12.03 -15.07 0.01
CA TYR A 322 -13.09 -16.01 -0.34
C TYR A 322 -13.58 -15.86 -1.80
N ALA A 323 -13.70 -14.61 -2.27
CA ALA A 323 -14.26 -14.30 -3.58
C ALA A 323 -13.31 -14.66 -4.74
N VAL A 324 -12.00 -14.54 -4.56
CA VAL A 324 -10.98 -14.83 -5.61
C VAL A 324 -11.11 -16.27 -6.12
N GLU A 325 -11.37 -17.24 -5.24
CA GLU A 325 -11.51 -18.64 -5.62
C GLU A 325 -12.86 -18.94 -6.28
N ARG A 326 -13.92 -18.18 -5.94
CA ARG A 326 -15.28 -18.43 -6.42
C ARG A 326 -15.67 -17.63 -7.66
N ALA A 327 -15.42 -16.33 -7.67
CA ALA A 327 -15.84 -15.44 -8.77
C ALA A 327 -14.88 -15.46 -9.97
N GLY A 328 -13.62 -15.83 -9.77
CA GLY A 328 -12.58 -15.73 -10.80
C GLY A 328 -11.84 -14.40 -10.77
N ARG A 329 -10.61 -14.42 -11.31
CA ARG A 329 -9.68 -13.28 -11.19
C ARG A 329 -10.10 -12.09 -12.04
N ARG A 330 -10.53 -12.34 -13.28
CA ARG A 330 -10.94 -11.29 -14.23
C ARG A 330 -12.18 -10.54 -13.75
N ILE A 331 -13.23 -11.29 -13.37
CA ILE A 331 -14.51 -10.69 -12.95
C ILE A 331 -14.28 -9.81 -11.72
N LEU A 332 -13.54 -10.31 -10.73
CA LEU A 332 -13.30 -9.59 -9.49
C LEU A 332 -12.45 -8.32 -9.70
N THR A 333 -11.45 -8.38 -10.59
CA THR A 333 -10.64 -7.22 -10.97
C THR A 333 -11.49 -6.13 -11.64
N LEU A 334 -12.35 -6.49 -12.60
CA LEU A 334 -13.21 -5.54 -13.30
C LEU A 334 -14.29 -4.96 -12.38
N ALA A 335 -14.89 -5.76 -11.50
CA ALA A 335 -15.83 -5.29 -10.50
C ALA A 335 -15.19 -4.27 -9.54
N SER A 336 -13.93 -4.50 -9.13
CA SER A 336 -13.17 -3.55 -8.33
C SER A 336 -12.98 -2.21 -9.04
N PHE A 337 -12.64 -2.21 -10.32
CA PHE A 337 -12.53 -0.95 -11.08
C PHE A 337 -13.84 -0.18 -11.13
N ILE A 338 -14.97 -0.85 -11.35
CA ILE A 338 -16.31 -0.21 -11.36
C ILE A 338 -16.57 0.46 -10.01
N GLY A 339 -16.35 -0.26 -8.91
CA GLY A 339 -16.56 0.28 -7.57
C GLY A 339 -15.63 1.44 -7.24
N ILE A 340 -14.34 1.37 -7.64
CA ILE A 340 -13.37 2.45 -7.46
C ILE A 340 -13.77 3.70 -8.25
N ILE A 341 -14.20 3.56 -9.51
CA ILE A 341 -14.67 4.67 -10.33
C ILE A 341 -15.85 5.38 -9.64
N VAL A 342 -16.84 4.62 -9.15
CA VAL A 342 -17.99 5.17 -8.41
C VAL A 342 -17.52 5.88 -7.14
N ALA A 343 -16.61 5.29 -6.36
CA ALA A 343 -16.07 5.88 -5.14
C ALA A 343 -15.32 7.20 -5.40
N LEU A 344 -14.50 7.25 -6.44
CA LEU A 344 -13.78 8.46 -6.85
C LEU A 344 -14.72 9.56 -7.36
N ILE A 345 -15.81 9.18 -8.04
CA ILE A 345 -16.86 10.14 -8.43
C ILE A 345 -17.54 10.69 -7.17
N VAL A 346 -17.89 9.87 -6.18
CA VAL A 346 -18.48 10.31 -4.92
C VAL A 346 -17.55 11.28 -4.19
N LEU A 347 -16.24 10.98 -4.11
CA LEU A 347 -15.24 11.88 -3.55
C LEU A 347 -15.17 13.20 -4.32
N GLY A 348 -15.07 13.14 -5.64
CA GLY A 348 -15.02 14.32 -6.50
C GLY A 348 -16.27 15.20 -6.37
N LEU A 349 -17.47 14.59 -6.34
CA LEU A 349 -18.72 15.30 -6.12
C LEU A 349 -18.79 15.95 -4.72
N GLY A 350 -18.32 15.26 -3.67
CA GLY A 350 -18.27 15.82 -2.32
C GLY A 350 -17.47 17.12 -2.27
N PHE A 351 -16.26 17.13 -2.84
CA PHE A 351 -15.43 18.33 -2.94
C PHE A 351 -16.02 19.39 -3.88
N TRP A 352 -16.65 18.99 -4.96
CA TRP A 352 -17.30 19.91 -5.89
C TRP A 352 -18.50 20.61 -5.25
N PHE A 353 -19.36 19.87 -4.52
CA PHE A 353 -20.47 20.46 -3.76
C PHE A 353 -19.97 21.39 -2.65
N SER A 354 -18.92 21.00 -1.92
CA SER A 354 -18.28 21.83 -0.92
C SER A 354 -17.76 23.16 -1.50
N ASP A 355 -17.11 23.13 -2.67
CA ASP A 355 -16.61 24.33 -3.34
C ASP A 355 -17.76 25.23 -3.81
N LYS A 356 -18.81 24.66 -4.41
CA LYS A 356 -19.98 25.39 -4.92
C LYS A 356 -20.84 26.03 -3.83
N HIS A 357 -20.94 25.38 -2.66
CA HIS A 357 -21.70 25.88 -1.52
C HIS A 357 -20.77 26.50 -0.46
N SER A 358 -19.57 26.91 -0.87
CA SER A 358 -18.61 27.55 0.01
C SER A 358 -19.18 28.86 0.57
N PRO A 359 -19.11 29.11 1.90
CA PRO A 359 -19.64 30.32 2.53
C PRO A 359 -19.05 31.57 1.91
N THR A 360 -19.89 32.60 1.74
CA THR A 360 -19.49 33.89 1.21
C THR A 360 -18.76 34.74 2.26
N ILE A 361 -17.93 35.67 1.85
CA ILE A 361 -17.25 36.61 2.73
C ILE A 361 -18.16 37.83 2.94
N ALA A 362 -18.42 38.17 4.20
CA ALA A 362 -19.12 39.38 4.57
C ALA A 362 -18.18 40.58 4.35
N HIS A 363 -18.47 41.40 3.33
CA HIS A 363 -17.75 42.63 3.10
C HIS A 363 -18.23 43.72 4.07
N HIS A 364 -17.44 44.02 5.11
CA HIS A 364 -17.60 45.24 5.86
C HIS A 364 -16.69 46.34 5.27
N LEU A 365 -17.15 47.59 5.36
CA LEU A 365 -16.66 48.78 4.67
C LEU A 365 -15.20 49.25 4.96
N ASP A 366 -14.40 48.48 5.67
CA ASP A 366 -13.01 48.85 5.98
C ASP A 366 -12.00 48.18 5.03
N ASN A 367 -11.42 48.98 4.16
CA ASN A 367 -10.46 48.66 3.12
C ASN A 367 -9.03 48.33 3.63
N SER A 368 -8.83 47.94 4.88
CA SER A 368 -7.49 47.93 5.50
C SER A 368 -6.71 46.61 5.37
N SER A 369 -7.35 45.47 5.08
CA SER A 369 -6.61 44.22 4.92
C SER A 369 -6.77 43.61 3.53
N ILE A 370 -5.65 43.09 2.98
CA ILE A 370 -5.59 42.46 1.65
C ILE A 370 -6.50 41.22 1.59
N CYS A 371 -6.59 40.45 2.68
CA CYS A 371 -7.43 39.29 2.78
C CYS A 371 -8.93 39.62 2.68
N HIS A 372 -9.35 40.77 3.19
CA HIS A 372 -10.76 41.18 3.25
C HIS A 372 -11.33 41.69 1.92
N THR A 373 -10.50 42.28 1.09
CA THR A 373 -10.93 42.99 -0.15
C THR A 373 -10.78 42.14 -1.39
N LYS A 374 -9.92 41.12 -1.37
CA LYS A 374 -9.52 40.33 -2.54
C LYS A 374 -10.40 39.13 -2.81
N TYR A 375 -11.02 38.54 -1.76
CA TYR A 375 -11.71 37.25 -1.87
C TYR A 375 -13.21 37.37 -1.64
N LEU A 376 -14.01 36.54 -2.37
CA LEU A 376 -15.48 36.57 -2.35
C LEU A 376 -16.08 35.39 -1.58
N SER A 377 -15.32 34.31 -1.41
CA SER A 377 -15.77 33.08 -0.73
C SER A 377 -14.67 32.47 0.12
N CYS A 378 -15.05 31.60 1.06
CA CYS A 378 -14.11 30.85 1.87
C CYS A 378 -13.10 30.09 1.01
N SER A 379 -13.56 29.39 -0.04
CA SER A 379 -12.71 28.60 -0.92
C SER A 379 -11.65 29.43 -1.66
N THR A 380 -11.91 30.72 -1.88
CA THR A 380 -10.91 31.65 -2.47
C THR A 380 -9.99 32.26 -1.42
N CYS A 381 -10.48 32.48 -0.21
CA CYS A 381 -9.72 32.99 0.92
C CYS A 381 -8.58 32.07 1.36
N ILE A 382 -8.91 30.78 1.58
CA ILE A 382 -7.94 29.77 2.05
C ILE A 382 -6.91 29.33 0.99
N LYS A 383 -6.99 29.81 -0.24
CA LYS A 383 -5.96 29.60 -1.27
C LYS A 383 -4.73 30.50 -1.10
N ASP A 384 -4.84 31.55 -0.30
CA ASP A 384 -3.71 32.41 0.04
C ASP A 384 -3.18 31.99 1.42
N ASP A 385 -1.95 31.52 1.46
CA ASP A 385 -1.29 31.02 2.68
C ASP A 385 -1.23 32.06 3.83
N ASN A 386 -1.43 33.34 3.50
CA ASN A 386 -1.48 34.44 4.49
C ASN A 386 -2.89 34.70 5.02
N CYS A 387 -3.91 34.03 4.50
CA CYS A 387 -5.31 34.28 4.82
C CYS A 387 -5.98 33.01 5.35
N GLY A 388 -6.96 33.20 6.25
CA GLY A 388 -7.80 32.13 6.77
C GLY A 388 -9.23 32.60 6.95
N PHE A 389 -10.16 31.66 7.06
CA PHE A 389 -11.59 31.91 7.16
C PHE A 389 -12.08 31.78 8.60
N CYS A 390 -12.78 32.81 9.07
CA CYS A 390 -13.43 32.89 10.38
C CYS A 390 -14.94 32.86 10.21
N TRP A 391 -15.64 31.95 10.91
CA TRP A 391 -17.09 31.82 10.83
C TRP A 391 -17.72 31.60 12.20
N GLU A 392 -19.03 31.87 12.31
CA GLU A 392 -19.81 31.58 13.49
C GLU A 392 -20.26 30.10 13.50
N LYS A 393 -19.93 29.34 14.54
CA LYS A 393 -20.19 27.90 14.59
C LYS A 393 -21.67 27.53 14.60
N ASP A 394 -22.50 28.39 15.18
CA ASP A 394 -23.93 28.16 15.29
C ASP A 394 -24.68 28.40 13.96
N HIS A 395 -24.04 29.09 13.00
CA HIS A 395 -24.57 29.39 11.68
C HIS A 395 -23.49 29.24 10.59
N PRO A 396 -23.02 28.00 10.31
CA PRO A 396 -21.91 27.77 9.38
C PRO A 396 -22.21 28.17 7.94
N ASP A 397 -23.48 28.26 7.54
CA ASP A 397 -23.95 28.64 6.21
C ASP A 397 -24.00 30.16 6.01
N THR A 398 -23.78 30.94 7.05
CA THR A 398 -23.75 32.41 6.96
C THR A 398 -22.40 32.91 6.46
N SER A 399 -22.38 34.14 5.97
CA SER A 399 -21.15 34.82 5.58
C SER A 399 -20.16 34.90 6.74
N GLY A 400 -18.90 34.55 6.49
CA GLY A 400 -17.79 34.65 7.42
C GLY A 400 -16.79 35.76 7.01
N PHE A 401 -15.62 35.78 7.64
CA PHE A 401 -14.60 36.80 7.42
C PHE A 401 -13.29 36.14 6.95
N CYS A 402 -12.66 36.74 5.95
CA CYS A 402 -11.31 36.34 5.51
C CYS A 402 -10.28 37.22 6.23
N LEU A 403 -9.50 36.66 7.12
CA LEU A 403 -8.57 37.40 8.00
C LEU A 403 -7.13 36.91 7.79
N HIS A 404 -6.17 37.74 8.19
CA HIS A 404 -4.76 37.33 8.18
C HIS A 404 -4.49 36.22 9.18
N VAL A 405 -3.62 35.29 8.76
CA VAL A 405 -3.17 34.17 9.57
C VAL A 405 -2.17 34.66 10.62
N ASN A 406 -2.32 34.19 11.86
CA ASN A 406 -1.31 34.44 12.90
C ASN A 406 -0.03 33.64 12.58
N LYS A 407 1.11 34.31 12.47
CA LYS A 407 2.40 33.69 12.12
C LYS A 407 2.91 32.70 13.16
N ASP A 408 2.56 32.89 14.42
CA ASP A 408 3.01 32.01 15.51
C ASP A 408 2.11 30.77 15.67
N ASN A 409 0.82 30.88 15.30
CA ASN A 409 -0.17 29.79 15.38
C ASN A 409 -1.17 29.86 14.20
N PRO A 410 -0.74 29.60 12.97
CA PRO A 410 -1.55 29.82 11.76
C PRO A 410 -2.83 28.98 11.72
N GLU A 411 -2.83 27.81 12.36
CA GLU A 411 -3.97 26.89 12.34
C GLU A 411 -5.04 27.18 13.42
N ARG A 412 -4.69 27.96 14.44
CA ARG A 412 -5.58 28.18 15.59
C ARG A 412 -6.24 29.53 15.61
N TYR A 413 -5.55 30.56 15.10
CA TYR A 413 -5.97 31.92 15.30
C TYR A 413 -5.70 32.82 14.09
N ALA A 414 -6.58 33.81 13.92
CA ALA A 414 -6.28 34.98 13.11
C ALA A 414 -5.22 35.84 13.78
N ASP A 415 -4.49 36.67 12.98
CA ASP A 415 -3.58 37.66 13.51
C ASP A 415 -4.37 38.68 14.37
N PRO A 416 -3.95 38.93 15.61
CA PRO A 416 -4.64 39.89 16.48
C PRO A 416 -4.62 41.35 16.00
N GLY A 417 -3.95 41.66 14.86
CA GLY A 417 -3.84 42.98 14.29
C GLY A 417 -2.99 43.95 15.15
N VAL A 418 -2.12 44.69 14.51
CA VAL A 418 -1.30 45.69 15.19
C VAL A 418 -2.15 46.94 15.46
N ASN A 419 -2.57 47.12 16.73
CA ASN A 419 -3.12 48.34 17.29
C ASN A 419 -4.16 49.10 16.42
N SER A 420 -5.39 48.58 16.37
CA SER A 420 -6.46 49.39 15.81
C SER A 420 -7.73 49.28 16.66
N SER A 421 -8.06 50.36 17.29
CA SER A 421 -9.33 50.55 18.03
C SER A 421 -10.57 50.61 17.13
N THR A 422 -10.41 50.36 15.83
CA THR A 422 -11.45 50.45 14.80
C THR A 422 -11.80 49.09 14.11
N HIS A 423 -11.04 48.01 14.35
CA HIS A 423 -11.26 46.72 13.68
C HIS A 423 -11.99 45.73 14.58
N TYR A 424 -13.31 45.85 14.69
CA TYR A 424 -14.18 44.98 15.45
C TYR A 424 -14.12 43.49 14.96
N ASN A 425 -13.83 43.29 13.69
CA ASN A 425 -13.91 41.95 13.06
C ASN A 425 -12.60 41.14 13.15
N GLU A 426 -11.42 41.77 13.25
CA GLU A 426 -10.12 41.08 13.37
C GLU A 426 -9.95 40.40 14.75
N SER A 427 -10.72 40.82 15.75
CA SER A 427 -10.68 40.26 17.08
C SER A 427 -11.55 38.97 17.24
N LEU A 428 -12.43 38.64 16.28
CA LEU A 428 -13.42 37.58 16.43
C LEU A 428 -12.83 36.16 16.50
N CYS A 429 -11.84 35.87 15.68
CA CYS A 429 -11.15 34.58 15.66
C CYS A 429 -9.73 34.64 16.26
N ASN A 430 -9.45 35.60 17.16
CA ASN A 430 -8.19 35.67 17.89
C ASN A 430 -8.15 34.67 19.06
N GLN A 431 -6.96 34.54 19.68
CA GLN A 431 -6.73 33.62 20.80
C GLN A 431 -7.74 33.79 21.96
N THR A 432 -8.17 35.03 22.24
CA THR A 432 -9.08 35.34 23.35
C THR A 432 -10.51 34.86 23.08
N ASN A 433 -11.00 35.01 21.85
CA ASN A 433 -12.38 34.67 21.48
C ASN A 433 -12.58 33.23 21.03
N TYR A 434 -11.52 32.55 20.61
CA TYR A 434 -11.55 31.12 20.30
C TYR A 434 -11.98 30.26 21.52
N HIS A 435 -11.60 30.68 22.72
CA HIS A 435 -12.01 30.03 23.96
C HIS A 435 -13.49 30.19 24.29
N THR A 436 -14.19 31.18 23.72
CA THR A 436 -15.64 31.38 23.93
C THR A 436 -16.51 30.42 23.12
N LYS A 437 -15.93 29.55 22.28
CA LYS A 437 -16.58 28.49 21.48
C LYS A 437 -17.58 28.94 20.40
N HIS A 438 -17.82 30.22 20.20
CA HIS A 438 -18.79 30.69 19.19
C HIS A 438 -18.21 30.79 17.78
N TYR A 439 -16.90 30.92 17.63
CA TYR A 439 -16.26 31.12 16.34
C TYR A 439 -15.39 29.91 15.95
N GLY A 440 -15.40 29.56 14.66
CA GLY A 440 -14.52 28.61 14.03
C GLY A 440 -13.46 29.33 13.19
N TRP A 441 -12.27 28.73 13.09
CA TRP A 441 -11.17 29.21 12.28
C TRP A 441 -10.59 28.08 11.45
N ALA A 442 -10.31 28.35 10.18
CA ALA A 442 -9.56 27.46 9.30
C ALA A 442 -8.78 28.24 8.24
N ASN A 443 -7.59 27.75 7.97
CA ASN A 443 -6.70 28.29 6.93
C ASN A 443 -6.52 27.35 5.73
N ASP A 444 -7.05 26.11 5.80
CA ASP A 444 -6.86 25.08 4.79
C ASP A 444 -8.15 24.29 4.43
N PHE A 445 -9.28 24.59 5.09
CA PHE A 445 -10.58 24.02 4.73
C PHE A 445 -11.72 25.02 4.92
N CYS A 446 -12.88 24.75 4.32
CA CYS A 446 -14.10 25.50 4.52
C CYS A 446 -15.16 24.64 5.22
N PRO A 447 -15.96 25.23 6.12
CA PRO A 447 -17.09 24.50 6.71
C PRO A 447 -18.07 24.10 5.60
N THR A 448 -18.59 22.88 5.65
CA THR A 448 -19.51 22.33 4.66
C THR A 448 -20.36 21.21 5.23
N ASP A 449 -21.59 21.07 4.75
CA ASP A 449 -22.51 19.98 5.11
C ASP A 449 -22.18 18.68 4.34
N TYR A 450 -21.28 18.74 3.34
CA TYR A 450 -20.95 17.61 2.48
C TYR A 450 -19.73 16.79 2.95
N SER A 451 -19.15 17.10 4.10
CA SER A 451 -17.96 16.42 4.67
C SER A 451 -18.12 14.90 4.76
N TRP A 452 -19.32 14.40 5.07
CA TRP A 452 -19.61 12.96 5.15
C TRP A 452 -19.36 12.21 3.83
N MET A 453 -19.47 12.89 2.69
CA MET A 453 -19.20 12.28 1.37
C MET A 453 -17.73 11.84 1.23
N ALA A 454 -16.81 12.54 1.89
CA ALA A 454 -15.40 12.13 1.90
C ALA A 454 -15.21 10.80 2.67
N VAL A 455 -15.82 10.66 3.84
CA VAL A 455 -15.76 9.41 4.62
C VAL A 455 -16.39 8.26 3.82
N LEU A 456 -17.57 8.49 3.23
CA LEU A 456 -18.28 7.49 2.42
C LEU A 456 -17.44 7.11 1.19
N GLY A 457 -16.89 8.08 0.47
CA GLY A 457 -16.10 7.84 -0.73
C GLY A 457 -14.81 7.07 -0.43
N LEU A 458 -14.08 7.41 0.65
CA LEU A 458 -12.91 6.66 1.09
C LEU A 458 -13.27 5.21 1.48
N ALA A 459 -14.36 5.02 2.22
CA ALA A 459 -14.83 3.69 2.61
C ALA A 459 -15.25 2.85 1.38
N LEU A 460 -16.02 3.42 0.46
CA LEU A 460 -16.41 2.76 -0.79
C LEU A 460 -15.20 2.40 -1.67
N PHE A 461 -14.20 3.28 -1.70
CA PHE A 461 -12.97 3.03 -2.45
C PHE A 461 -12.25 1.77 -1.95
N VAL A 462 -11.94 1.71 -0.66
CA VAL A 462 -11.22 0.56 -0.09
C VAL A 462 -12.08 -0.71 -0.06
N MET A 463 -13.40 -0.58 0.13
CA MET A 463 -14.36 -1.66 0.02
C MET A 463 -14.31 -2.34 -1.36
N SER A 464 -14.16 -1.52 -2.41
CA SER A 464 -14.08 -1.99 -3.79
C SER A 464 -12.69 -2.51 -4.15
N PHE A 465 -11.62 -1.89 -3.63
CA PHE A 465 -10.23 -2.24 -3.92
C PHE A 465 -9.81 -3.56 -3.26
N ALA A 466 -10.11 -3.73 -1.97
CA ALA A 466 -9.60 -4.83 -1.15
C ALA A 466 -9.93 -6.25 -1.70
N PRO A 467 -11.13 -6.53 -2.23
CA PRO A 467 -11.44 -7.88 -2.73
C PRO A 467 -10.77 -8.22 -4.07
N GLY A 468 -10.53 -7.25 -4.92
CA GLY A 468 -10.12 -7.49 -6.30
C GLY A 468 -8.73 -6.94 -6.61
N LEU A 469 -8.58 -5.63 -6.76
CA LEU A 469 -7.31 -5.01 -7.14
C LEU A 469 -6.21 -5.13 -6.07
N GLY A 470 -6.55 -5.42 -4.82
CA GLY A 470 -5.56 -5.71 -3.77
C GLY A 470 -4.76 -6.99 -4.08
N PRO A 471 -5.39 -8.17 -4.04
CA PRO A 471 -4.70 -9.45 -4.22
C PRO A 471 -4.47 -9.86 -5.68
N ASN A 472 -5.38 -9.56 -6.60
CA ASN A 472 -5.37 -10.11 -7.96
C ASN A 472 -4.13 -9.77 -8.79
N PRO A 473 -3.59 -8.54 -8.78
CA PRO A 473 -2.38 -8.24 -9.54
C PRO A 473 -1.20 -9.14 -9.18
N TRP A 474 -1.06 -9.51 -7.91
CA TRP A 474 -0.01 -10.42 -7.44
C TRP A 474 -0.30 -11.86 -7.82
N THR A 475 -1.53 -12.32 -7.61
CA THR A 475 -1.97 -13.68 -7.96
C THR A 475 -1.87 -13.93 -9.45
N ILE A 476 -2.41 -13.04 -10.28
CA ILE A 476 -2.37 -13.17 -11.74
C ILE A 476 -0.93 -13.17 -12.25
N ASN A 477 -0.06 -12.27 -11.74
CA ASN A 477 1.36 -12.26 -12.11
C ASN A 477 2.09 -13.57 -11.75
N SER A 478 1.65 -14.30 -10.73
CA SER A 478 2.22 -15.61 -10.42
C SER A 478 1.71 -16.73 -11.34
N GLU A 479 0.56 -16.55 -12.00
CA GLU A 479 -0.11 -17.56 -12.82
C GLU A 479 0.17 -17.45 -14.33
N ILE A 480 0.45 -16.24 -14.85
CA ILE A 480 0.50 -15.98 -16.31
C ILE A 480 1.84 -16.25 -16.98
N TYR A 481 2.90 -16.51 -16.23
CA TYR A 481 4.23 -16.73 -16.79
C TYR A 481 4.61 -18.21 -16.77
N PRO A 482 5.24 -18.73 -17.84
CA PRO A 482 5.89 -20.04 -17.82
C PRO A 482 7.06 -20.04 -16.81
N LEU A 483 7.42 -21.22 -16.30
CA LEU A 483 8.40 -21.37 -15.21
C LEU A 483 9.71 -20.62 -15.46
N TRP A 484 10.30 -20.74 -16.67
CA TRP A 484 11.56 -20.09 -17.04
C TRP A 484 11.51 -18.55 -17.06
N ALA A 485 10.33 -17.95 -17.28
CA ALA A 485 10.15 -16.50 -17.38
C ALA A 485 9.55 -15.89 -16.10
N ARG A 486 9.02 -16.72 -15.18
CA ARG A 486 8.21 -16.30 -14.03
C ARG A 486 8.96 -15.33 -13.12
N GLY A 487 10.17 -15.67 -12.70
CA GLY A 487 10.96 -14.82 -11.81
C GLY A 487 11.22 -13.44 -12.40
N THR A 488 11.68 -13.40 -13.66
CA THR A 488 11.93 -12.14 -14.38
C THR A 488 10.65 -11.34 -14.63
N GLY A 489 9.56 -12.01 -15.04
CA GLY A 489 8.26 -11.36 -15.30
C GLY A 489 7.67 -10.71 -14.06
N ILE A 490 7.65 -11.44 -12.93
CA ILE A 490 7.17 -10.90 -11.64
C ILE A 490 8.04 -9.73 -11.19
N SER A 491 9.37 -9.82 -11.31
CA SER A 491 10.29 -8.74 -10.91
C SER A 491 10.03 -7.45 -11.70
N ILE A 492 9.81 -7.55 -13.01
CA ILE A 492 9.51 -6.39 -13.87
C ILE A 492 8.14 -5.79 -13.48
N ALA A 493 7.11 -6.62 -13.33
CA ALA A 493 5.77 -6.15 -12.93
C ALA A 493 5.81 -5.48 -11.53
N THR A 494 6.58 -6.04 -10.60
CA THR A 494 6.80 -5.45 -9.26
C THR A 494 7.54 -4.12 -9.34
N ALA A 495 8.54 -4.00 -10.21
CA ALA A 495 9.22 -2.72 -10.43
C ALA A 495 8.26 -1.64 -10.96
N VAL A 496 7.38 -2.00 -11.91
CA VAL A 496 6.32 -1.10 -12.39
C VAL A 496 5.39 -0.68 -11.25
N ASN A 497 5.01 -1.60 -10.36
CA ASN A 497 4.21 -1.29 -9.16
C ASN A 497 4.87 -0.22 -8.29
N TRP A 498 6.14 -0.42 -7.93
CA TRP A 498 6.85 0.52 -7.06
C TRP A 498 7.07 1.88 -7.70
N VAL A 499 7.43 1.93 -9.00
CA VAL A 499 7.60 3.18 -9.73
C VAL A 499 6.28 3.94 -9.84
N ALA A 500 5.19 3.25 -10.16
CA ALA A 500 3.86 3.87 -10.22
C ALA A 500 3.39 4.37 -8.85
N ASN A 501 3.61 3.58 -7.77
CA ASN A 501 3.33 4.01 -6.40
C ASN A 501 4.10 5.28 -6.03
N LEU A 502 5.40 5.30 -6.29
CA LEU A 502 6.25 6.46 -6.04
C LEU A 502 5.72 7.71 -6.79
N GLY A 503 5.39 7.55 -8.08
CA GLY A 503 4.85 8.63 -8.89
C GLY A 503 3.54 9.20 -8.36
N VAL A 504 2.59 8.34 -8.01
CA VAL A 504 1.29 8.74 -7.44
C VAL A 504 1.46 9.43 -6.09
N SER A 505 2.29 8.87 -5.21
CA SER A 505 2.48 9.39 -3.85
C SER A 505 3.23 10.71 -3.83
N PHE A 506 4.18 10.92 -4.77
CA PHE A 506 4.98 12.15 -4.88
C PHE A 506 4.28 13.27 -5.65
N SER A 507 3.15 13.02 -6.29
CA SER A 507 2.46 14.02 -7.11
C SER A 507 1.08 14.41 -6.59
N PHE A 508 0.58 13.78 -5.55
CA PHE A 508 -0.83 13.93 -5.16
C PHE A 508 -1.18 15.32 -4.62
N LEU A 509 -0.40 15.83 -3.65
CA LEU A 509 -0.68 17.15 -3.07
C LEU A 509 -0.43 18.27 -4.09
N THR A 510 0.67 18.16 -4.83
CA THR A 510 0.98 19.08 -5.94
C THR A 510 -0.14 19.07 -6.98
N LEU A 511 -0.74 17.92 -7.26
CA LEU A 511 -1.86 17.80 -8.20
C LEU A 511 -3.15 18.43 -7.65
N LEU A 512 -3.41 18.28 -6.34
CA LEU A 512 -4.53 18.94 -5.66
C LEU A 512 -4.44 20.47 -5.77
N GLU A 513 -3.25 21.02 -5.62
CA GLU A 513 -2.99 22.47 -5.75
C GLU A 513 -3.14 22.94 -7.22
N ALA A 514 -2.67 22.14 -8.19
CA ALA A 514 -2.68 22.51 -9.60
C ALA A 514 -4.07 22.43 -10.27
N ILE A 515 -4.89 21.41 -9.92
CA ILE A 515 -6.15 21.10 -10.64
C ILE A 515 -7.38 21.33 -9.76
N THR A 516 -7.29 21.42 -8.49
CA THR A 516 -8.33 21.39 -7.45
C THR A 516 -8.59 19.95 -6.91
N PRO A 517 -9.09 19.83 -5.66
CA PRO A 517 -9.39 18.53 -5.07
C PRO A 517 -10.39 17.69 -5.90
N TYR A 518 -11.51 18.27 -6.31
CA TYR A 518 -12.49 17.55 -7.12
C TYR A 518 -11.96 17.14 -8.49
N GLY A 519 -11.16 18.02 -9.15
CA GLY A 519 -10.52 17.73 -10.43
C GLY A 519 -9.55 16.55 -10.35
N THR A 520 -8.80 16.44 -9.26
CA THR A 520 -7.86 15.34 -9.02
C THR A 520 -8.59 13.99 -8.88
N PHE A 521 -9.69 13.93 -8.12
CA PHE A 521 -10.46 12.69 -7.99
C PHE A 521 -11.15 12.29 -9.29
N PHE A 522 -11.66 13.25 -10.07
CA PHE A 522 -12.21 12.96 -11.41
C PHE A 522 -11.12 12.50 -12.39
N LEU A 523 -9.90 13.03 -12.30
CA LEU A 523 -8.75 12.56 -13.08
C LEU A 523 -8.43 11.09 -12.76
N TYR A 524 -8.32 10.72 -11.48
CA TYR A 524 -8.10 9.33 -11.07
C TYR A 524 -9.26 8.41 -11.50
N SER A 525 -10.50 8.89 -11.45
CA SER A 525 -11.65 8.15 -11.97
C SER A 525 -11.53 7.90 -13.48
N GLY A 526 -11.12 8.90 -14.25
CA GLY A 526 -10.87 8.77 -15.70
C GLY A 526 -9.75 7.78 -16.02
N ILE A 527 -8.63 7.85 -15.29
CA ILE A 527 -7.51 6.90 -15.43
C ILE A 527 -7.96 5.47 -15.09
N SER A 528 -8.73 5.29 -14.01
CA SER A 528 -9.31 4.00 -13.62
C SER A 528 -10.26 3.44 -14.67
N PHE A 529 -11.04 4.31 -15.31
CA PHE A 529 -11.92 3.93 -16.43
C PHE A 529 -11.13 3.45 -17.65
N VAL A 530 -10.07 4.14 -18.03
CA VAL A 530 -9.14 3.69 -19.09
C VAL A 530 -8.50 2.36 -18.72
N GLY A 531 -8.05 2.20 -17.47
CA GLY A 531 -7.51 0.94 -16.97
C GLY A 531 -8.50 -0.22 -17.04
N MET A 532 -9.76 0.04 -16.66
CA MET A 532 -10.85 -0.93 -16.76
C MET A 532 -11.06 -1.41 -18.19
N ILE A 533 -11.16 -0.49 -19.16
CA ILE A 533 -11.33 -0.84 -20.58
C ILE A 533 -10.13 -1.63 -21.10
N THR A 534 -8.92 -1.17 -20.78
CA THR A 534 -7.68 -1.82 -21.21
C THR A 534 -7.61 -3.27 -20.70
N LEU A 535 -7.90 -3.48 -19.41
CA LEU A 535 -7.87 -4.82 -18.82
C LEU A 535 -9.07 -5.66 -19.23
N PHE A 536 -10.23 -5.06 -19.48
CA PHE A 536 -11.37 -5.77 -20.08
C PHE A 536 -11.00 -6.41 -21.41
N CYS A 537 -10.24 -5.71 -22.25
CA CYS A 537 -9.81 -6.22 -23.55
C CYS A 537 -8.65 -7.22 -23.47
N LEU A 538 -7.72 -7.04 -22.54
CA LEU A 538 -6.45 -7.77 -22.53
C LEU A 538 -6.35 -8.88 -21.50
N LEU A 539 -7.08 -8.78 -20.37
CA LEU A 539 -6.97 -9.74 -19.26
C LEU A 539 -7.82 -10.99 -19.53
N PRO A 540 -7.23 -12.18 -19.71
CA PRO A 540 -7.97 -13.42 -19.77
C PRO A 540 -8.38 -13.90 -18.38
N GLU A 541 -9.36 -14.80 -18.28
CA GLU A 541 -9.67 -15.50 -17.03
C GLU A 541 -8.69 -16.65 -16.80
N THR A 542 -8.02 -16.66 -15.64
CA THR A 542 -7.01 -17.66 -15.27
C THR A 542 -7.53 -18.75 -14.33
N LYS A 543 -8.73 -18.56 -13.77
CA LYS A 543 -9.31 -19.49 -12.80
C LYS A 543 -9.41 -20.91 -13.36
N ASN A 544 -8.96 -21.91 -12.57
CA ASN A 544 -9.03 -23.35 -12.89
C ASN A 544 -8.36 -23.74 -14.21
N LYS A 545 -7.36 -22.98 -14.66
CA LYS A 545 -6.58 -23.30 -15.87
C LYS A 545 -5.15 -23.69 -15.50
N SER A 546 -4.60 -24.66 -16.25
CA SER A 546 -3.20 -25.01 -16.12
C SER A 546 -2.31 -23.91 -16.73
N LEU A 547 -1.01 -23.91 -16.40
CA LEU A 547 -0.06 -22.93 -16.92
C LEU A 547 0.04 -22.97 -18.45
N GLU A 548 -0.04 -24.17 -19.02
CA GLU A 548 -0.01 -24.42 -20.46
C GLU A 548 -1.27 -23.87 -21.13
N GLU A 549 -2.43 -24.04 -20.52
CA GLU A 549 -3.69 -23.47 -21.01
C GLU A 549 -3.67 -21.94 -20.96
N ILE A 550 -3.09 -21.35 -19.90
CA ILE A 550 -2.95 -19.90 -19.77
C ILE A 550 -1.99 -19.36 -20.84
N GLU A 551 -0.88 -20.04 -21.12
CA GLU A 551 0.04 -19.66 -22.21
C GLU A 551 -0.68 -19.59 -23.58
N ILE A 552 -1.57 -20.57 -23.84
CA ILE A 552 -2.35 -20.62 -25.08
C ILE A 552 -3.28 -19.41 -25.23
N LEU A 553 -3.82 -18.86 -24.12
CA LEU A 553 -4.70 -17.68 -24.16
C LEU A 553 -3.96 -16.42 -24.64
N PHE A 554 -2.65 -16.35 -24.44
CA PHE A 554 -1.83 -15.23 -24.90
C PHE A 554 -1.25 -15.41 -26.31
N MET A 555 -1.42 -16.61 -26.95
CA MET A 555 -0.97 -16.86 -28.31
C MET A 555 -1.89 -16.20 -29.34
N THR A 556 -1.31 -15.60 -30.39
CA THR A 556 -2.05 -15.27 -31.61
C THR A 556 -2.36 -16.54 -32.41
N GLU A 557 -3.39 -16.48 -33.26
CA GLU A 557 -3.70 -17.60 -34.17
C GLU A 557 -2.50 -17.98 -35.05
N GLU A 558 -1.81 -17.00 -35.59
CA GLU A 558 -0.59 -17.23 -36.39
C GLU A 558 0.51 -17.96 -35.61
N TYR A 559 0.74 -17.54 -34.35
CA TYR A 559 1.75 -18.19 -33.50
C TYR A 559 1.32 -19.62 -33.14
N ARG A 560 0.03 -19.83 -32.88
CA ARG A 560 -0.54 -21.16 -32.59
C ARG A 560 -0.37 -22.12 -33.78
N VAL A 561 -0.66 -21.66 -34.99
CA VAL A 561 -0.49 -22.45 -36.21
C VAL A 561 0.97 -22.80 -36.43
N ARG A 562 1.88 -21.85 -36.33
CA ARG A 562 3.35 -22.08 -36.46
C ARG A 562 3.85 -23.09 -35.41
N ARG A 563 3.44 -22.98 -34.16
CA ARG A 563 3.84 -23.90 -33.09
C ARG A 563 3.33 -25.32 -33.35
N ASN A 564 2.10 -25.47 -33.80
CA ASN A 564 1.52 -26.79 -34.14
C ASN A 564 2.25 -27.43 -35.34
N SER A 565 2.55 -26.65 -36.38
CA SER A 565 3.33 -27.15 -37.53
C SER A 565 4.74 -27.58 -37.12
N GLN A 566 5.41 -26.84 -36.25
CA GLN A 566 6.73 -27.21 -35.73
C GLN A 566 6.69 -28.49 -34.88
N ARG A 567 5.66 -28.64 -34.03
CA ARG A 567 5.45 -29.87 -33.24
C ARG A 567 5.24 -31.09 -34.13
N GLN A 568 4.43 -30.96 -35.16
CA GLN A 568 4.20 -32.06 -36.13
C GLN A 568 5.49 -32.48 -36.86
N CYS A 569 6.28 -31.50 -37.28
CA CYS A 569 7.60 -31.79 -37.89
C CYS A 569 8.56 -32.47 -36.92
N THR A 570 8.51 -32.10 -35.63
CA THR A 570 9.43 -32.69 -34.63
C THR A 570 9.00 -34.12 -34.26
N VAL A 571 7.69 -34.38 -34.19
CA VAL A 571 7.15 -35.74 -33.95
C VAL A 571 7.48 -36.64 -35.14
N GLN A 572 7.25 -36.18 -36.38
CA GLN A 572 7.62 -36.95 -37.58
C GLN A 572 9.10 -37.27 -37.67
N ARG A 573 9.98 -36.36 -37.26
CA ARG A 573 11.43 -36.64 -37.21
C ARG A 573 11.79 -37.72 -36.19
N ARG A 574 11.18 -37.68 -35.00
CA ARG A 574 11.41 -38.71 -33.97
C ARG A 574 10.88 -40.07 -34.38
N ASP A 575 9.74 -40.10 -35.05
CA ASP A 575 9.17 -41.37 -35.55
C ASP A 575 10.06 -41.97 -36.68
N VAL A 576 10.70 -41.15 -37.50
CA VAL A 576 11.69 -41.58 -38.51
C VAL A 576 12.98 -42.07 -37.86
N GLU A 577 13.52 -41.32 -36.86
CA GLU A 577 14.73 -41.71 -36.10
C GLU A 577 14.55 -42.97 -35.24
N GLN A 578 13.30 -43.37 -34.90
CA GLN A 578 13.01 -44.64 -34.19
C GLN A 578 12.77 -45.81 -35.14
N MET A 579 12.56 -45.54 -36.42
CA MET A 579 12.40 -46.61 -37.46
C MET A 579 13.71 -46.94 -38.20
N GLU A 580 14.76 -46.14 -38.04
CA GLU A 580 16.14 -46.47 -38.43
C GLU A 580 16.89 -47.12 -37.25
#